data_bb20ef7e1fb316044ecf32c7df2185ff
#
_entry.id   bb20ef7e1fb316044ecf32c7df2185ff
#
_cell.length_a   1.000
_cell.length_b   1.000
_cell.length_c   1.000
_cell.angle_alpha   90.00
_cell.angle_beta   90.00
_cell.angle_gamma   90.00
#
_symmetry.space_group_name_H-M   'P 1'
#
loop_
_entity.id
_entity.type
_entity.pdbx_description
1 polymer ?
#
loop_
_entity_poly.entity_id
_entity_poly.type
_entity_poly.pdbx_seq_one_letter_code
_entity_poly.pdbx_strand_id
1 'polypeptide(L)'
;MAVRAPNRALVLALVAMLAAAHGEASASEATSGGNVVSSVSRSSCVCTPSELSTGSLKGCACPPPPPPPPPPPPPACPPPPPPPRPACPPPPPACPPPPPPPCPPPAPAPEPWDFENEKLRKLHPVIHAFKQTITSDPLGVTATWVGTDICSSHRNGTAYKGFYCDFPPDDNTTLTVASIDFNGFHLAAPTLAGFIDAFPDLALFHANSNNFSGDLPDLTHLRYFYELDLSNNAFSGSFPPAVPPLARLLFLDLRYNAFAGQVPPAVFGISVEALFLNNNGFSGDIPDTFGTTTAQYLVVANNHFTGPIPKSIFNVSGTLSEVLFLNNDLSGCLPYEIGLVEGLTVFDAGGNRIRGPIPLSFGCLADVDALNLASNKLYGHVPDVLCLLAKTGKLTNLSLSDNYFHSVGYHCLELVRSRVLDVRRNCIPGFPGQRSPIECAIFYADPRNHCPFIPHIPCDLPGFRPPAVAALPAGKGVVHGYGEGTDDPRGMHG
;
A
#
# COMPACT_ATOMS: atom_id res chain seq x y z
N MET A 1 -0.41 -15.47 30.47
CA MET A 1 -0.92 -14.09 30.41
C MET A 1 -1.31 -13.84 28.98
N ALA A 2 -2.52 -13.39 28.74
CA ALA A 2 -2.99 -13.11 27.39
C ALA A 2 -2.12 -11.99 26.78
N VAL A 3 -1.59 -12.23 25.59
CA VAL A 3 -1.03 -11.18 24.73
C VAL A 3 -2.11 -10.11 24.67
N ARG A 4 -1.86 -8.93 25.23
CA ARG A 4 -2.77 -7.79 25.08
C ARG A 4 -2.86 -7.53 23.59
N ALA A 5 -4.06 -7.68 23.05
CA ALA A 5 -4.36 -7.25 21.69
C ALA A 5 -3.79 -5.83 21.47
N PRO A 6 -3.25 -5.54 20.29
CA PRO A 6 -2.73 -4.24 19.96
C PRO A 6 -3.73 -3.17 20.37
N ASN A 7 -3.23 -2.06 20.83
CA ASN A 7 -4.04 -1.00 21.43
C ASN A 7 -5.05 -0.50 20.36
N ARG A 8 -6.30 -0.99 20.41
CA ARG A 8 -7.37 -0.58 19.48
C ARG A 8 -7.44 0.93 19.31
N ALA A 9 -6.99 1.69 20.34
CA ALA A 9 -6.91 3.13 20.28
C ALA A 9 -5.86 3.63 19.25
N LEU A 10 -4.77 2.88 19.00
CA LEU A 10 -3.73 3.29 18.05
C LEU A 10 -4.22 3.07 16.60
N VAL A 11 -4.86 1.93 16.33
CA VAL A 11 -5.45 1.63 15.01
C VAL A 11 -6.59 2.60 14.71
N LEU A 12 -7.48 2.85 15.68
CA LEU A 12 -8.57 3.82 15.56
C LEU A 12 -8.08 5.25 15.39
N ALA A 13 -6.98 5.65 16.04
CA ALA A 13 -6.38 6.97 15.85
C ALA A 13 -5.77 7.14 14.46
N LEU A 14 -5.14 6.10 13.90
CA LEU A 14 -4.61 6.09 12.54
C LEU A 14 -5.73 6.17 11.49
N VAL A 15 -6.83 5.45 11.69
CA VAL A 15 -8.00 5.48 10.81
C VAL A 15 -8.74 6.82 10.92
N ALA A 16 -8.86 7.39 12.12
CA ALA A 16 -9.47 8.71 12.32
C ALA A 16 -8.66 9.84 11.66
N MET A 17 -7.33 9.73 11.61
CA MET A 17 -6.48 10.68 10.85
C MET A 17 -6.69 10.55 9.34
N LEU A 18 -6.96 9.35 8.81
CA LEU A 18 -7.33 9.15 7.40
C LEU A 18 -8.69 9.78 7.07
N ALA A 19 -9.68 9.64 7.94
CA ALA A 19 -11.00 10.25 7.77
C ALA A 19 -10.95 11.80 7.85
N ALA A 20 -10.11 12.36 8.71
CA ALA A 20 -9.90 13.81 8.82
C ALA A 20 -9.20 14.40 7.59
N ALA A 21 -8.25 13.68 6.98
CA ALA A 21 -7.60 14.10 5.74
C ALA A 21 -8.56 14.15 4.54
N HIS A 22 -9.67 13.40 4.55
CA HIS A 22 -10.71 13.46 3.52
C HIS A 22 -11.68 14.64 3.68
N GLY A 23 -11.76 15.24 4.88
CA GLY A 23 -12.59 16.45 5.13
C GLY A 23 -11.97 17.75 4.61
N GLU A 24 -10.65 17.82 4.46
CA GLU A 24 -9.94 19.04 4.04
C GLU A 24 -9.67 19.15 2.54
N ALA A 25 -9.75 18.05 1.78
CA ALA A 25 -9.52 18.07 0.33
C ALA A 25 -10.65 18.74 -0.49
N SER A 26 -11.78 19.09 0.13
CA SER A 26 -12.91 19.73 -0.58
C SER A 26 -13.04 21.25 -0.33
N ALA A 27 -12.11 21.90 0.35
CA ALA A 27 -12.24 23.29 0.76
C ALA A 27 -11.14 24.27 0.30
N SER A 28 -10.25 23.91 -0.61
CA SER A 28 -9.21 24.84 -1.10
C SER A 28 -9.03 24.85 -2.61
N GLU A 29 -10.05 25.36 -3.33
CA GLU A 29 -9.83 26.02 -4.62
C GLU A 29 -10.25 27.48 -4.50
N ALA A 30 -9.35 28.35 -4.05
CA ALA A 30 -9.32 29.76 -4.41
C ALA A 30 -7.99 30.40 -3.99
N THR A 31 -7.27 30.92 -4.99
CA THR A 31 -6.26 31.97 -4.96
C THR A 31 -4.90 31.67 -4.33
N SER A 32 -3.86 31.47 -5.15
CA SER A 32 -2.88 32.53 -5.47
C SER A 32 -1.71 31.95 -6.28
N GLY A 33 -1.36 32.67 -7.35
CA GLY A 33 -0.22 32.33 -8.19
C GLY A 33 1.10 32.52 -7.44
N GLY A 34 1.94 31.52 -7.53
CA GLY A 34 3.31 31.56 -7.04
C GLY A 34 4.16 30.59 -7.88
N ASN A 35 5.01 31.13 -8.75
CA ASN A 35 5.95 30.41 -9.58
C ASN A 35 6.88 29.54 -8.73
N VAL A 36 6.78 28.22 -8.87
CA VAL A 36 7.85 27.30 -8.49
C VAL A 36 8.57 26.87 -9.77
N VAL A 37 9.77 27.37 -9.95
CA VAL A 37 10.68 26.99 -11.04
C VAL A 37 11.33 25.67 -10.69
N SER A 38 10.85 24.58 -11.30
CA SER A 38 11.58 23.30 -11.33
C SER A 38 12.67 23.37 -12.37
N SER A 39 13.91 23.27 -11.97
CA SER A 39 15.08 23.16 -12.86
C SER A 39 15.14 21.78 -13.50
N VAL A 40 14.54 21.64 -14.69
CA VAL A 40 14.80 20.53 -15.61
C VAL A 40 15.92 20.97 -16.54
N SER A 41 17.02 20.25 -16.53
CA SER A 41 18.15 20.38 -17.49
C SER A 41 17.61 20.28 -18.92
N ARG A 42 17.52 21.39 -19.63
CA ARG A 42 17.09 21.45 -21.03
C ARG A 42 18.31 21.34 -21.93
N SER A 43 18.35 20.29 -22.73
CA SER A 43 19.10 20.29 -23.98
C SER A 43 18.55 21.41 -24.87
N SER A 44 19.41 22.36 -25.28
CA SER A 44 19.02 23.58 -25.97
C SER A 44 18.64 23.30 -27.43
N CYS A 45 17.34 23.20 -27.71
CA CYS A 45 16.84 23.34 -29.07
C CYS A 45 16.47 24.82 -29.32
N VAL A 46 16.88 25.40 -30.46
CA VAL A 46 16.61 26.79 -30.79
C VAL A 46 15.48 26.86 -31.79
N CYS A 47 14.43 27.60 -31.43
CA CYS A 47 13.29 27.92 -32.29
C CYS A 47 13.28 29.42 -32.64
N THR A 48 12.80 29.79 -33.82
CA THR A 48 12.65 31.20 -34.21
C THR A 48 11.41 31.85 -33.60
N PRO A 49 11.41 33.17 -33.33
CA PRO A 49 10.33 33.87 -32.62
C PRO A 49 8.97 33.84 -33.29
N SER A 50 8.89 33.52 -34.60
CA SER A 50 7.62 33.48 -35.34
C SER A 50 6.84 32.16 -35.16
N GLU A 51 7.44 31.13 -34.60
CA GLU A 51 6.82 29.79 -34.44
C GLU A 51 6.17 29.57 -33.09
N LEU A 52 6.45 30.44 -32.13
CA LEU A 52 5.88 30.39 -30.77
C LEU A 52 4.39 30.81 -30.69
N SER A 53 3.86 31.45 -31.73
CA SER A 53 2.48 31.98 -31.73
C SER A 53 1.43 31.04 -32.33
N THR A 54 1.83 29.93 -32.98
CA THR A 54 0.91 29.05 -33.72
C THR A 54 0.79 27.63 -33.17
N GLY A 55 1.50 27.26 -32.12
CA GLY A 55 1.37 25.95 -31.46
C GLY A 55 1.81 24.73 -32.29
N SER A 56 2.53 24.95 -33.40
CA SER A 56 3.01 23.88 -34.28
C SER A 56 4.50 23.62 -34.10
N LEU A 57 4.84 22.44 -33.58
CA LEU A 57 6.24 22.00 -33.33
C LEU A 57 6.96 21.47 -34.59
N LYS A 58 6.50 21.77 -35.80
CA LYS A 58 7.15 21.35 -37.04
C LYS A 58 8.10 22.45 -37.53
N GLY A 59 9.33 22.43 -37.09
CA GLY A 59 10.36 23.38 -37.58
C GLY A 59 11.53 23.61 -36.66
N CYS A 60 11.53 23.07 -35.44
CA CYS A 60 12.66 23.24 -34.54
C CYS A 60 13.83 22.31 -34.88
N ALA A 61 15.01 22.88 -35.15
CA ALA A 61 16.22 22.11 -35.44
C ALA A 61 17.02 21.83 -34.15
N CYS A 62 17.27 20.57 -33.89
CA CYS A 62 18.18 20.13 -32.84
C CYS A 62 19.51 19.75 -33.45
N PRO A 63 20.66 20.11 -32.85
CA PRO A 63 21.97 19.69 -33.33
C PRO A 63 22.09 18.16 -33.21
N PRO A 64 22.81 17.52 -34.18
CA PRO A 64 23.06 16.08 -34.08
C PRO A 64 23.94 15.77 -32.85
N PRO A 65 23.77 14.58 -32.26
CA PRO A 65 24.57 14.16 -31.11
C PRO A 65 26.07 14.13 -31.50
N PRO A 66 26.98 14.47 -30.60
CA PRO A 66 28.42 14.38 -30.87
C PRO A 66 28.81 12.92 -31.17
N PRO A 67 29.79 12.71 -32.08
CA PRO A 67 30.29 11.38 -32.40
C PRO A 67 30.91 10.73 -31.15
N PRO A 68 30.80 9.39 -31.01
CA PRO A 68 31.43 8.69 -29.90
C PRO A 68 32.93 8.90 -29.88
N PRO A 69 33.59 8.98 -28.71
CA PRO A 69 35.03 9.10 -28.60
C PRO A 69 35.69 7.87 -29.24
N PRO A 70 36.89 8.08 -29.90
CA PRO A 70 37.64 6.98 -30.47
C PRO A 70 38.05 5.97 -29.38
N PRO A 71 38.14 4.69 -29.72
CA PRO A 71 38.57 3.66 -28.77
C PRO A 71 40.01 3.95 -28.30
N PRO A 72 40.35 3.66 -27.05
CA PRO A 72 41.70 3.83 -26.54
C PRO A 72 42.70 2.99 -27.33
N PRO A 73 43.94 3.46 -27.57
CA PRO A 73 44.95 2.71 -28.26
C PRO A 73 45.27 1.40 -27.49
N PRO A 74 45.64 0.35 -28.20
CA PRO A 74 45.99 -0.91 -27.54
C PRO A 74 47.25 -0.70 -26.67
N PRO A 75 47.37 -1.41 -25.53
CA PRO A 75 48.50 -1.29 -24.63
C PRO A 75 49.79 -1.66 -25.37
N ALA A 76 50.82 -0.84 -25.20
CA ALA A 76 52.14 -1.07 -25.78
C ALA A 76 52.70 -2.40 -25.24
N CYS A 77 53.33 -3.17 -26.15
CA CYS A 77 54.01 -4.38 -25.78
C CYS A 77 55.12 -4.10 -24.75
N PRO A 78 55.30 -4.96 -23.72
CA PRO A 78 56.38 -4.79 -22.76
C PRO A 78 57.75 -4.90 -23.47
N PRO A 79 58.74 -4.12 -23.03
CA PRO A 79 60.08 -4.21 -23.62
C PRO A 79 60.68 -5.61 -23.39
N PRO A 80 61.59 -6.07 -24.30
CA PRO A 80 62.27 -7.34 -24.16
C PRO A 80 63.12 -7.39 -22.89
N PRO A 81 63.26 -8.55 -22.25
CA PRO A 81 64.07 -8.70 -21.06
C PRO A 81 65.54 -8.37 -21.33
N PRO A 82 66.24 -7.74 -20.39
CA PRO A 82 67.69 -7.47 -20.54
C PRO A 82 68.51 -8.77 -20.56
N PRO A 83 69.67 -8.76 -21.24
CA PRO A 83 70.54 -9.93 -21.31
C PRO A 83 71.03 -10.36 -19.92
N PRO A 84 71.28 -11.66 -19.70
CA PRO A 84 71.73 -12.19 -18.43
C PRO A 84 73.06 -11.57 -18.01
N ARG A 85 73.18 -11.09 -16.80
CA ARG A 85 74.42 -10.61 -16.19
C ARG A 85 75.35 -11.80 -15.93
N PRO A 86 76.66 -11.60 -16.05
CA PRO A 86 77.62 -12.62 -15.66
C PRO A 86 77.48 -13.02 -14.19
N ALA A 87 77.64 -14.29 -13.89
CA ALA A 87 77.50 -14.85 -12.55
C ALA A 87 78.51 -14.18 -11.58
N CYS A 88 78.00 -13.61 -10.50
CA CYS A 88 78.81 -13.16 -9.39
C CYS A 88 79.40 -14.37 -8.63
N PRO A 89 80.59 -14.22 -8.03
CA PRO A 89 81.15 -15.23 -7.15
C PRO A 89 80.21 -15.50 -5.96
N PRO A 90 80.24 -16.70 -5.36
CA PRO A 90 79.36 -17.04 -4.24
C PRO A 90 79.61 -16.14 -3.05
N PRO A 91 78.54 -15.62 -2.41
CA PRO A 91 78.69 -14.80 -1.22
C PRO A 91 79.28 -15.59 -0.06
N PRO A 92 79.98 -14.91 0.87
CA PRO A 92 80.49 -15.55 2.08
C PRO A 92 79.28 -16.07 2.89
N PRO A 93 79.47 -17.07 3.78
CA PRO A 93 78.40 -17.66 4.59
C PRO A 93 77.73 -16.58 5.40
N ALA A 94 76.38 -16.50 5.29
CA ALA A 94 75.56 -15.52 5.99
C ALA A 94 75.68 -15.72 7.52
N CYS A 95 75.84 -14.65 8.24
CA CYS A 95 75.71 -14.67 9.72
C CYS A 95 74.30 -15.17 10.08
N PRO A 96 74.15 -15.96 11.16
CA PRO A 96 72.84 -16.37 11.64
C PRO A 96 71.93 -15.17 11.81
N PRO A 97 70.66 -15.23 11.41
CA PRO A 97 69.72 -14.12 11.59
C PRO A 97 69.59 -13.79 13.07
N PRO A 98 69.42 -12.49 13.39
CA PRO A 98 69.18 -12.09 14.78
C PRO A 98 67.89 -12.76 15.25
N PRO A 99 67.77 -13.10 16.56
CA PRO A 99 66.56 -13.71 17.09
C PRO A 99 65.36 -12.78 16.79
N PRO A 100 64.18 -13.33 16.42
CA PRO A 100 63.00 -12.55 16.18
C PRO A 100 62.72 -11.66 17.40
N PRO A 101 62.27 -10.41 17.20
CA PRO A 101 61.87 -9.51 18.27
C PRO A 101 60.79 -10.24 19.13
N PRO A 102 60.80 -10.06 20.47
CA PRO A 102 59.80 -10.64 21.35
C PRO A 102 58.43 -10.24 20.82
N CYS A 103 57.48 -11.22 20.78
CA CYS A 103 56.11 -10.95 20.38
C CYS A 103 55.59 -9.75 21.18
N PRO A 104 54.92 -8.78 20.55
CA PRO A 104 54.26 -7.71 21.31
C PRO A 104 53.35 -8.39 22.37
N PRO A 105 53.22 -7.81 23.55
CA PRO A 105 52.32 -8.35 24.57
C PRO A 105 50.90 -8.47 23.90
N PRO A 106 50.17 -9.54 24.23
CA PRO A 106 48.80 -9.68 23.74
C PRO A 106 48.06 -8.38 24.05
N ALA A 107 47.32 -7.89 23.05
CA ALA A 107 46.47 -6.72 23.25
C ALA A 107 45.64 -6.96 24.53
N PRO A 108 45.47 -5.94 25.38
CA PRO A 108 44.66 -6.09 26.59
C PRO A 108 43.31 -6.67 26.15
N ALA A 109 42.83 -7.70 26.86
CA ALA A 109 41.50 -8.25 26.63
C ALA A 109 40.51 -7.06 26.65
N PRO A 110 39.58 -6.97 25.71
CA PRO A 110 38.61 -5.90 25.74
C PRO A 110 37.95 -5.90 27.11
N GLU A 111 37.92 -4.72 27.73
CA GLU A 111 37.21 -4.51 28.99
C GLU A 111 35.86 -5.22 28.93
N PRO A 112 35.42 -5.99 29.91
CA PRO A 112 34.13 -6.61 29.92
C PRO A 112 33.09 -5.48 29.93
N TRP A 113 32.51 -5.20 28.76
CA TRP A 113 31.42 -4.25 28.64
C TRP A 113 30.28 -4.79 29.48
N ASP A 114 29.82 -4.00 30.46
CA ASP A 114 28.78 -4.40 31.42
C ASP A 114 27.39 -4.31 30.78
N PHE A 115 27.08 -5.26 29.87
CA PHE A 115 25.74 -5.43 29.34
C PHE A 115 24.84 -6.12 30.35
N GLU A 116 23.59 -5.72 30.42
CA GLU A 116 22.59 -6.31 31.30
C GLU A 116 22.47 -7.83 31.11
N ASN A 117 22.59 -8.29 29.87
CA ASN A 117 22.57 -9.71 29.52
C ASN A 117 23.24 -10.01 28.19
N GLU A 118 23.39 -11.30 27.88
CA GLU A 118 24.03 -11.79 26.65
C GLU A 118 23.21 -11.51 25.38
N LYS A 119 21.87 -11.43 25.44
CA LYS A 119 21.06 -11.09 24.30
C LYS A 119 21.38 -9.65 23.83
N LEU A 120 21.38 -8.70 24.77
CA LEU A 120 21.69 -7.29 24.47
C LEU A 120 23.14 -7.12 23.99
N ARG A 121 24.09 -7.89 24.59
CA ARG A 121 25.46 -7.90 24.12
C ARG A 121 25.60 -8.29 22.65
N LYS A 122 24.82 -9.27 22.20
CA LYS A 122 24.80 -9.69 20.76
C LYS A 122 24.18 -8.67 19.85
N LEU A 123 23.19 -7.91 20.31
CA LEU A 123 22.50 -6.88 19.51
C LEU A 123 23.33 -5.60 19.36
N HIS A 124 24.20 -5.29 20.32
CA HIS A 124 25.03 -4.08 20.28
C HIS A 124 25.82 -3.92 18.97
N PRO A 125 26.62 -4.89 18.49
CA PRO A 125 27.33 -4.76 17.24
C PRO A 125 26.40 -4.63 16.02
N VAL A 126 25.21 -5.22 16.05
CA VAL A 126 24.18 -5.10 15.00
C VAL A 126 23.72 -3.64 14.89
N ILE A 127 23.36 -3.03 16.02
CA ILE A 127 22.92 -1.64 16.09
C ILE A 127 24.04 -0.71 15.60
N HIS A 128 25.27 -0.95 16.02
CA HIS A 128 26.41 -0.14 15.62
C HIS A 128 26.77 -0.32 14.13
N ALA A 129 26.63 -1.52 13.57
CA ALA A 129 26.78 -1.74 12.14
C ALA A 129 25.71 -0.99 11.36
N PHE A 130 24.44 -1.05 11.78
CA PHE A 130 23.37 -0.30 11.15
C PHE A 130 23.59 1.23 11.25
N LYS A 131 24.04 1.72 12.41
CA LYS A 131 24.40 3.14 12.59
C LYS A 131 25.38 3.63 11.51
N GLN A 132 26.32 2.80 11.06
CA GLN A 132 27.29 3.16 10.01
C GLN A 132 26.65 3.22 8.61
N THR A 133 25.47 2.61 8.40
CA THR A 133 24.74 2.67 7.15
C THR A 133 23.83 3.91 7.04
N ILE A 134 23.58 4.61 8.16
CA ILE A 134 22.73 5.80 8.21
C ILE A 134 23.45 6.93 7.44
N THR A 135 22.80 7.40 6.39
CA THR A 135 23.31 8.47 5.50
C THR A 135 22.78 9.86 5.89
N SER A 136 21.68 9.91 6.66
CA SER A 136 21.09 11.15 7.17
C SER A 136 20.49 10.91 8.55
N ASP A 137 20.77 11.79 9.49
CA ASP A 137 20.23 11.80 10.86
C ASP A 137 20.07 13.26 11.33
N PRO A 138 19.07 13.97 10.82
CA PRO A 138 18.91 15.39 11.08
C PRO A 138 18.57 15.71 12.54
N LEU A 139 18.00 14.75 13.27
CA LEU A 139 17.62 14.90 14.67
C LEU A 139 18.69 14.40 15.65
N GLY A 140 19.81 13.87 15.16
CA GLY A 140 20.90 13.35 15.97
C GLY A 140 20.50 12.13 16.83
N VAL A 141 19.54 11.35 16.35
CA VAL A 141 19.00 10.18 17.09
C VAL A 141 20.10 9.17 17.37
N THR A 142 20.92 8.87 16.35
CA THR A 142 21.99 7.88 16.45
C THR A 142 23.13 8.31 17.40
N ALA A 143 23.21 9.58 17.77
CA ALA A 143 24.14 10.06 18.79
C ALA A 143 23.84 9.48 20.18
N THR A 144 22.58 9.05 20.41
CA THR A 144 22.18 8.38 21.65
C THR A 144 22.60 6.90 21.70
N TRP A 145 22.94 6.30 20.54
CA TRP A 145 23.33 4.89 20.45
C TRP A 145 24.81 4.74 20.83
N VAL A 146 25.09 4.89 22.12
CA VAL A 146 26.45 4.82 22.69
C VAL A 146 26.40 4.14 24.05
N GLY A 147 27.49 3.42 24.39
CA GLY A 147 27.56 2.66 25.63
C GLY A 147 26.83 1.31 25.52
N THR A 148 26.51 0.73 26.67
CA THR A 148 25.99 -0.65 26.81
C THR A 148 24.52 -0.69 27.21
N ASP A 149 23.94 0.44 27.60
CA ASP A 149 22.53 0.54 28.04
C ASP A 149 21.58 0.77 26.86
N ILE A 150 21.20 -0.31 26.18
CA ILE A 150 20.31 -0.26 25.03
C ILE A 150 18.88 0.05 25.48
N CYS A 151 18.43 -0.51 26.60
CA CYS A 151 17.03 -0.62 27.00
C CYS A 151 16.54 0.46 27.96
N SER A 152 17.39 1.32 28.51
CA SER A 152 16.99 2.29 29.56
C SER A 152 16.35 1.70 30.80
N SER A 153 16.58 0.44 31.09
CA SER A 153 15.93 -0.22 32.21
C SER A 153 16.50 0.18 33.57
N HIS A 154 17.69 0.77 33.63
CA HIS A 154 18.38 1.08 34.89
C HIS A 154 19.10 2.43 34.91
N ARG A 155 18.69 3.27 35.88
CA ARG A 155 19.46 4.27 36.62
C ARG A 155 20.27 5.29 35.81
N ASN A 156 19.69 6.42 35.50
CA ASN A 156 20.37 7.60 34.97
C ASN A 156 20.82 7.48 33.48
N GLY A 157 20.34 6.51 32.76
CA GLY A 157 20.84 6.14 31.45
C GLY A 157 20.25 6.95 30.30
N THR A 158 21.08 7.22 29.36
CA THR A 158 20.71 7.59 28.01
C THR A 158 20.45 6.31 27.26
N ALA A 159 19.19 5.81 27.30
CA ALA A 159 18.79 4.70 26.45
C ALA A 159 19.05 5.00 24.98
N TYR A 160 19.23 3.99 24.18
CA TYR A 160 19.23 4.11 22.75
C TYR A 160 17.83 4.54 22.28
N LYS A 161 17.71 5.77 21.83
CA LYS A 161 16.42 6.31 21.38
C LYS A 161 15.87 5.47 20.22
N GLY A 162 14.62 5.03 20.36
CA GLY A 162 13.92 4.20 19.39
C GLY A 162 14.00 2.70 19.65
N PHE A 163 14.71 2.24 20.69
CA PHE A 163 14.74 0.83 21.09
C PHE A 163 13.98 0.64 22.40
N TYR A 164 13.07 -0.32 22.39
CA TYR A 164 12.24 -0.66 23.54
C TYR A 164 12.36 -2.14 23.84
N CYS A 165 12.53 -2.44 25.11
CA CYS A 165 12.81 -3.79 25.58
C CYS A 165 11.68 -4.33 26.42
N ASP A 166 11.45 -5.64 26.27
CA ASP A 166 10.51 -6.41 27.09
C ASP A 166 11.00 -7.86 27.20
N PHE A 167 10.30 -8.63 28.00
CA PHE A 167 10.56 -10.06 28.17
C PHE A 167 9.81 -10.86 27.10
N PRO A 168 10.50 -11.75 26.35
CA PRO A 168 9.83 -12.62 25.40
C PRO A 168 8.75 -13.48 26.08
N PRO A 169 7.69 -13.85 25.37
CA PRO A 169 6.59 -14.65 25.93
C PRO A 169 7.01 -16.01 26.53
N ASP A 170 8.14 -16.56 26.07
CA ASP A 170 8.69 -17.84 26.51
C ASP A 170 9.88 -17.69 27.48
N ASP A 171 10.35 -16.46 27.75
CA ASP A 171 11.45 -16.16 28.67
C ASP A 171 11.16 -14.86 29.44
N ASN A 172 10.56 -14.98 30.61
CA ASN A 172 10.21 -13.85 31.47
C ASN A 172 11.34 -13.37 32.37
N THR A 173 12.57 -13.84 32.13
CA THR A 173 13.74 -13.55 32.95
C THR A 173 14.80 -12.74 32.21
N THR A 174 14.87 -12.84 30.88
CA THR A 174 15.91 -12.22 30.07
C THR A 174 15.36 -11.13 29.20
N LEU A 175 15.67 -9.88 29.50
CA LEU A 175 15.25 -8.72 28.75
C LEU A 175 15.86 -8.72 27.33
N THR A 176 15.08 -8.34 26.33
CA THR A 176 15.54 -8.23 24.93
C THR A 176 14.92 -7.02 24.26
N VAL A 177 15.47 -6.60 23.11
CA VAL A 177 14.80 -5.60 22.27
C VAL A 177 13.57 -6.26 21.62
N ALA A 178 12.40 -5.86 22.06
CA ALA A 178 11.11 -6.35 21.58
C ALA A 178 10.48 -5.42 20.55
N SER A 179 10.80 -4.13 20.59
CA SER A 179 10.23 -3.12 19.70
C SER A 179 11.30 -2.13 19.26
N ILE A 180 11.22 -1.77 17.97
CA ILE A 180 11.99 -0.67 17.39
C ILE A 180 10.99 0.34 16.81
N ASP A 181 11.03 1.57 17.34
CA ASP A 181 10.17 2.68 16.88
C ASP A 181 11.02 3.88 16.46
N PHE A 182 11.15 4.04 15.16
CA PHE A 182 11.85 5.15 14.52
C PHE A 182 10.89 6.17 13.89
N ASN A 183 9.63 6.18 14.27
CA ASN A 183 8.64 7.08 13.71
C ASN A 183 9.08 8.55 13.80
N GLY A 184 9.08 9.24 12.65
CA GLY A 184 9.40 10.67 12.57
C GLY A 184 10.87 11.03 12.87
N PHE A 185 11.78 10.09 12.81
CA PHE A 185 13.20 10.37 13.04
C PHE A 185 13.90 10.95 11.82
N HIS A 186 13.28 10.87 10.64
CA HIS A 186 13.85 11.34 9.37
C HIS A 186 15.22 10.73 9.04
N LEU A 187 15.44 9.51 9.50
CA LEU A 187 16.65 8.75 9.21
C LEU A 187 16.67 8.34 7.73
N ALA A 188 17.86 8.22 7.15
CA ALA A 188 18.04 7.65 5.83
C ALA A 188 19.05 6.51 5.88
N ALA A 189 18.69 5.36 5.33
CA ALA A 189 19.58 4.25 5.09
C ALA A 189 19.18 3.52 3.79
N PRO A 190 20.15 3.01 3.02
CA PRO A 190 19.87 2.34 1.75
C PRO A 190 19.37 0.91 1.91
N THR A 191 19.37 0.35 3.11
CA THR A 191 18.92 -1.01 3.40
C THR A 191 18.60 -1.18 4.88
N LEU A 192 17.67 -2.09 5.17
CA LEU A 192 17.39 -2.60 6.51
C LEU A 192 17.95 -4.02 6.73
N ALA A 193 18.55 -4.62 5.67
CA ALA A 193 19.13 -5.96 5.76
C ALA A 193 20.34 -6.00 6.69
N GLY A 194 20.43 -7.05 7.50
CA GLY A 194 21.43 -7.20 8.55
C GLY A 194 21.13 -6.36 9.80
N PHE A 195 20.01 -5.66 9.80
CA PHE A 195 19.53 -4.93 10.96
C PHE A 195 18.26 -5.56 11.53
N ILE A 196 17.08 -5.32 10.93
CA ILE A 196 15.82 -5.79 11.51
C ILE A 196 15.74 -7.32 11.60
N ASP A 197 16.34 -8.03 10.66
CA ASP A 197 16.43 -9.50 10.63
C ASP A 197 17.38 -10.07 11.67
N ALA A 198 18.23 -9.25 12.31
CA ALA A 198 19.16 -9.69 13.31
C ALA A 198 18.61 -9.63 14.76
N PHE A 199 17.35 -9.23 14.95
CA PHE A 199 16.70 -9.16 16.27
C PHE A 199 15.74 -10.34 16.46
N PRO A 200 16.17 -11.46 17.05
CA PRO A 200 15.40 -12.72 17.05
C PRO A 200 14.07 -12.64 17.82
N ASP A 201 13.97 -11.71 18.76
CA ASP A 201 12.80 -11.54 19.63
C ASP A 201 11.99 -10.27 19.25
N LEU A 202 12.27 -9.66 18.08
CA LEU A 202 11.55 -8.47 17.62
C LEU A 202 10.08 -8.80 17.39
N ALA A 203 9.20 -7.99 17.96
CA ALA A 203 7.75 -8.12 17.87
C ALA A 203 7.16 -7.09 16.92
N LEU A 204 7.67 -5.85 16.94
CA LEU A 204 7.22 -4.79 16.05
C LEU A 204 8.38 -3.92 15.56
N PHE A 205 8.23 -3.43 14.32
CA PHE A 205 9.13 -2.45 13.71
C PHE A 205 8.31 -1.33 13.11
N HIS A 206 8.41 -0.14 13.70
CA HIS A 206 7.78 1.08 13.22
C HIS A 206 8.84 2.05 12.70
N ALA A 207 8.71 2.45 11.46
CA ALA A 207 9.67 3.34 10.80
C ALA A 207 8.97 4.40 9.92
N ASN A 208 7.78 4.82 10.32
CA ASN A 208 7.02 5.86 9.60
C ASN A 208 7.82 7.16 9.50
N SER A 209 7.67 7.87 8.39
CA SER A 209 8.25 9.21 8.19
C SER A 209 9.76 9.24 8.31
N ASN A 210 10.41 8.38 7.53
CA ASN A 210 11.85 8.32 7.35
C ASN A 210 12.20 8.39 5.84
N ASN A 211 13.44 8.12 5.50
CA ASN A 211 13.92 8.01 4.12
C ASN A 211 14.68 6.68 3.92
N PHE A 212 14.11 5.60 4.46
CA PHE A 212 14.63 4.25 4.25
C PHE A 212 14.29 3.76 2.84
N SER A 213 15.18 2.94 2.27
CA SER A 213 15.03 2.39 0.92
C SER A 213 15.63 0.98 0.83
N GLY A 214 15.66 0.41 -0.38
CA GLY A 214 16.16 -0.94 -0.63
C GLY A 214 15.11 -2.02 -0.39
N ASP A 215 15.55 -3.27 -0.34
CA ASP A 215 14.70 -4.43 -0.16
C ASP A 215 14.53 -4.80 1.32
N LEU A 216 13.39 -5.40 1.67
CA LEU A 216 13.20 -6.00 2.98
C LEU A 216 13.93 -7.34 3.07
N PRO A 217 14.67 -7.60 4.17
CA PRO A 217 15.26 -8.91 4.42
C PRO A 217 14.21 -9.97 4.74
N ASP A 218 14.64 -11.23 4.77
CA ASP A 218 13.79 -12.33 5.24
C ASP A 218 13.56 -12.23 6.76
N LEU A 219 12.29 -12.03 7.14
CA LEU A 219 11.85 -11.90 8.54
C LEU A 219 11.10 -13.14 9.05
N THR A 220 11.05 -14.24 8.27
CA THR A 220 10.25 -15.43 8.58
C THR A 220 10.70 -16.15 9.86
N HIS A 221 11.95 -15.99 10.26
CA HIS A 221 12.51 -16.56 11.48
C HIS A 221 12.17 -15.74 12.75
N LEU A 222 11.58 -14.54 12.60
CA LEU A 222 11.18 -13.68 13.72
C LEU A 222 9.84 -14.16 14.30
N ARG A 223 9.92 -15.06 15.25
CA ARG A 223 8.78 -15.82 15.79
C ARG A 223 7.72 -14.98 16.51
N TYR A 224 8.05 -13.76 16.94
CA TYR A 224 7.11 -12.85 17.63
C TYR A 224 6.68 -11.68 16.78
N PHE A 225 7.18 -11.54 15.55
CA PHE A 225 6.95 -10.40 14.69
C PHE A 225 5.50 -10.32 14.23
N TYR A 226 4.79 -9.23 14.59
CA TYR A 226 3.38 -9.06 14.29
C TYR A 226 3.00 -7.67 13.76
N GLU A 227 3.89 -6.65 13.86
CA GLU A 227 3.64 -5.33 13.29
C GLU A 227 4.81 -4.83 12.44
N LEU A 228 4.49 -4.39 11.21
CA LEU A 228 5.43 -3.78 10.29
C LEU A 228 4.85 -2.47 9.74
N ASP A 229 5.43 -1.34 10.15
CA ASP A 229 5.12 -0.02 9.61
C ASP A 229 6.34 0.56 8.90
N LEU A 230 6.25 0.64 7.58
CA LEU A 230 7.25 1.26 6.70
C LEU A 230 6.67 2.47 5.97
N SER A 231 5.57 3.01 6.44
CA SER A 231 4.85 4.08 5.77
C SER A 231 5.70 5.35 5.65
N ASN A 232 5.43 6.12 4.60
CA ASN A 232 6.08 7.40 4.33
C ASN A 232 7.62 7.30 4.32
N ASN A 233 8.13 6.47 3.40
CA ASN A 233 9.53 6.20 3.16
C ASN A 233 9.89 6.26 1.67
N ALA A 234 11.08 5.81 1.29
CA ALA A 234 11.57 5.79 -0.09
C ALA A 234 11.71 4.35 -0.65
N PHE A 235 10.97 3.38 -0.11
CA PHE A 235 10.96 2.03 -0.63
C PHE A 235 10.35 2.00 -2.03
N SER A 236 10.87 1.14 -2.91
CA SER A 236 10.45 1.06 -4.32
C SER A 236 10.54 -0.38 -4.84
N GLY A 237 10.18 -0.57 -6.10
CA GLY A 237 10.16 -1.90 -6.70
C GLY A 237 8.82 -2.61 -6.53
N SER A 238 8.80 -3.94 -6.59
CA SER A 238 7.58 -4.74 -6.42
C SER A 238 7.19 -4.87 -4.95
N PHE A 239 5.97 -5.41 -4.71
CA PHE A 239 5.54 -5.77 -3.36
C PHE A 239 6.61 -6.66 -2.67
N PRO A 240 7.01 -6.36 -1.42
CA PRO A 240 8.11 -7.05 -0.75
C PRO A 240 7.84 -8.56 -0.60
N PRO A 241 8.65 -9.44 -1.21
CA PRO A 241 8.42 -10.89 -1.15
C PRO A 241 8.62 -11.50 0.24
N ALA A 242 9.28 -10.78 1.14
CA ALA A 242 9.47 -11.18 2.53
C ALA A 242 8.16 -11.13 3.36
N VAL A 243 7.13 -10.38 2.91
CA VAL A 243 5.91 -10.14 3.70
C VAL A 243 4.92 -11.31 3.65
N PRO A 244 4.53 -11.88 2.48
CA PRO A 244 3.50 -12.93 2.46
C PRO A 244 3.77 -14.16 3.33
N PRO A 245 5.04 -14.58 3.59
CA PRO A 245 5.34 -15.69 4.47
C PRO A 245 5.18 -15.40 5.97
N LEU A 246 4.95 -14.14 6.37
CA LEU A 246 4.87 -13.74 7.78
C LEU A 246 3.51 -14.16 8.39
N ALA A 247 3.41 -15.39 8.82
CA ALA A 247 2.16 -16.01 9.27
C ALA A 247 1.51 -15.37 10.53
N ARG A 248 2.26 -14.54 11.27
CA ARG A 248 1.81 -13.89 12.51
C ARG A 248 1.60 -12.40 12.37
N LEU A 249 1.80 -11.85 11.17
CA LEU A 249 1.64 -10.43 10.94
C LEU A 249 0.18 -10.03 11.14
N LEU A 250 -0.08 -9.05 12.02
CA LEU A 250 -1.40 -8.50 12.31
C LEU A 250 -1.58 -7.09 11.73
N PHE A 251 -0.49 -6.35 11.60
CA PHE A 251 -0.50 -4.99 11.09
C PHE A 251 0.57 -4.82 10.00
N LEU A 252 0.14 -4.36 8.81
CA LEU A 252 1.03 -4.04 7.70
C LEU A 252 0.71 -2.66 7.14
N ASP A 253 1.68 -1.75 7.23
CA ASP A 253 1.59 -0.43 6.63
C ASP A 253 2.76 -0.16 5.67
N LEU A 254 2.46 -0.13 4.37
CA LEU A 254 3.38 0.20 3.29
C LEU A 254 3.00 1.50 2.57
N ARG A 255 2.03 2.26 3.08
CA ARG A 255 1.52 3.47 2.43
C ARG A 255 2.59 4.55 2.26
N TYR A 256 2.38 5.44 1.28
CA TYR A 256 3.30 6.55 0.96
C TYR A 256 4.73 6.08 0.72
N ASN A 257 4.90 5.20 -0.27
CA ASN A 257 6.16 4.72 -0.79
C ASN A 257 6.13 4.75 -2.34
N ALA A 258 7.14 4.20 -2.99
CA ALA A 258 7.22 4.08 -4.44
C ALA A 258 7.13 2.61 -4.91
N PHE A 259 6.43 1.75 -4.16
CA PHE A 259 6.17 0.38 -4.60
C PHE A 259 5.29 0.38 -5.85
N ALA A 260 5.51 -0.58 -6.77
CA ALA A 260 4.82 -0.66 -8.04
C ALA A 260 4.57 -2.11 -8.49
N GLY A 261 3.80 -2.28 -9.57
CA GLY A 261 3.46 -3.59 -10.10
C GLY A 261 2.29 -4.25 -9.35
N GLN A 262 2.13 -5.55 -9.55
CA GLN A 262 0.99 -6.28 -9.00
C GLN A 262 1.22 -6.64 -7.53
N VAL A 263 0.16 -6.54 -6.73
CA VAL A 263 0.13 -7.11 -5.37
C VAL A 263 -0.11 -8.62 -5.49
N PRO A 264 0.79 -9.47 -4.95
CA PRO A 264 0.61 -10.92 -5.03
C PRO A 264 -0.71 -11.37 -4.38
N PRO A 265 -1.46 -12.31 -4.98
CA PRO A 265 -2.71 -12.82 -4.40
C PRO A 265 -2.58 -13.34 -2.96
N ALA A 266 -1.41 -13.88 -2.59
CA ALA A 266 -1.13 -14.37 -1.24
C ALA A 266 -1.19 -13.29 -0.16
N VAL A 267 -1.02 -12.01 -0.52
CA VAL A 267 -1.09 -10.87 0.42
C VAL A 267 -2.47 -10.76 1.06
N PHE A 268 -3.53 -11.03 0.30
CA PHE A 268 -4.89 -11.00 0.85
C PHE A 268 -5.23 -12.22 1.73
N GLY A 269 -4.38 -13.24 1.74
CA GLY A 269 -4.51 -14.42 2.59
C GLY A 269 -3.70 -14.37 3.89
N ILE A 270 -2.93 -13.31 4.13
CA ILE A 270 -2.25 -13.13 5.42
C ILE A 270 -3.25 -12.71 6.51
N SER A 271 -3.02 -13.14 7.75
CA SER A 271 -3.97 -12.93 8.86
C SER A 271 -3.83 -11.54 9.50
N VAL A 272 -3.89 -10.48 8.69
CA VAL A 272 -3.79 -9.10 9.19
C VAL A 272 -5.15 -8.55 9.65
N GLU A 273 -5.13 -7.70 10.67
CA GLU A 273 -6.26 -6.86 11.08
C GLU A 273 -6.30 -5.56 10.28
N ALA A 274 -5.12 -5.04 9.89
CA ALA A 274 -5.01 -3.82 9.11
C ALA A 274 -3.99 -3.97 7.97
N LEU A 275 -4.42 -3.61 6.75
CA LEU A 275 -3.61 -3.64 5.53
C LEU A 275 -3.68 -2.29 4.83
N PHE A 276 -2.58 -1.53 4.88
CA PHE A 276 -2.47 -0.21 4.26
C PHE A 276 -1.44 -0.23 3.13
N LEU A 277 -1.92 -0.13 1.89
CA LEU A 277 -1.11 -0.12 0.66
C LEU A 277 -1.26 1.19 -0.13
N ASN A 278 -2.00 2.15 0.39
CA ASN A 278 -2.37 3.36 -0.33
C ASN A 278 -1.18 4.29 -0.61
N ASN A 279 -1.35 5.16 -1.62
CA ASN A 279 -0.32 6.10 -2.05
C ASN A 279 0.99 5.40 -2.46
N ASN A 280 0.87 4.51 -3.44
CA ASN A 280 1.94 3.79 -4.10
C ASN A 280 1.67 3.72 -5.62
N GLY A 281 2.43 2.93 -6.34
CA GLY A 281 2.25 2.65 -7.77
C GLY A 281 1.75 1.23 -8.06
N PHE A 282 1.05 0.59 -7.13
CA PHE A 282 0.51 -0.76 -7.34
C PHE A 282 -0.52 -0.77 -8.48
N SER A 283 -0.52 -1.84 -9.27
CA SER A 283 -1.33 -1.96 -10.48
C SER A 283 -1.84 -3.39 -10.68
N GLY A 284 -2.61 -3.58 -11.75
CA GLY A 284 -3.26 -4.86 -12.05
C GLY A 284 -4.59 -5.03 -11.32
N ASP A 285 -5.22 -6.17 -11.51
CA ASP A 285 -6.55 -6.41 -10.96
C ASP A 285 -6.47 -6.86 -9.49
N ILE A 286 -7.47 -6.48 -8.70
CA ILE A 286 -7.64 -7.02 -7.34
C ILE A 286 -8.11 -8.47 -7.49
N PRO A 287 -7.34 -9.47 -6.98
CA PRO A 287 -7.64 -10.88 -7.20
C PRO A 287 -8.82 -11.36 -6.34
N ASP A 288 -9.46 -12.47 -6.76
CA ASP A 288 -10.55 -13.10 -6.00
C ASP A 288 -10.12 -13.59 -4.60
N THR A 289 -8.83 -13.79 -4.36
CA THR A 289 -8.28 -14.06 -3.01
C THR A 289 -8.53 -12.91 -2.04
N PHE A 290 -8.93 -11.73 -2.51
CA PHE A 290 -9.45 -10.66 -1.66
C PHE A 290 -10.51 -11.16 -0.67
N GLY A 291 -11.38 -12.07 -1.09
CA GLY A 291 -12.39 -12.68 -0.24
C GLY A 291 -11.86 -13.62 0.86
N THR A 292 -10.54 -13.80 0.99
CA THR A 292 -9.92 -14.57 2.08
C THR A 292 -9.26 -13.68 3.13
N THR A 293 -9.28 -12.36 2.95
CA THR A 293 -8.68 -11.44 3.93
C THR A 293 -9.39 -11.47 5.27
N THR A 294 -8.63 -11.35 6.34
CA THR A 294 -9.14 -11.18 7.71
C THR A 294 -9.10 -9.72 8.15
N ALA A 295 -8.69 -8.81 7.27
CA ALA A 295 -8.53 -7.40 7.59
C ALA A 295 -9.87 -6.75 8.00
N GLN A 296 -9.85 -6.00 9.09
CA GLN A 296 -10.91 -5.08 9.46
C GLN A 296 -10.79 -3.76 8.69
N TYR A 297 -9.55 -3.36 8.40
CA TYR A 297 -9.21 -2.12 7.69
C TYR A 297 -8.34 -2.46 6.48
N LEU A 298 -8.88 -2.22 5.28
CA LEU A 298 -8.17 -2.47 4.03
C LEU A 298 -8.16 -1.22 3.16
N VAL A 299 -6.97 -0.64 2.95
CA VAL A 299 -6.81 0.62 2.21
C VAL A 299 -5.84 0.43 1.06
N VAL A 300 -6.36 0.50 -0.16
CA VAL A 300 -5.59 0.43 -1.42
C VAL A 300 -5.74 1.71 -2.26
N ALA A 301 -6.22 2.78 -1.64
CA ALA A 301 -6.47 4.07 -2.29
C ALA A 301 -5.23 4.69 -2.94
N ASN A 302 -5.43 5.56 -3.94
CA ASN A 302 -4.32 6.27 -4.62
C ASN A 302 -3.24 5.33 -5.15
N ASN A 303 -3.65 4.42 -6.03
CA ASN A 303 -2.82 3.47 -6.75
C ASN A 303 -3.30 3.38 -8.22
N HIS A 304 -2.91 2.35 -8.94
CA HIS A 304 -3.30 2.09 -10.33
C HIS A 304 -4.01 0.73 -10.49
N PHE A 305 -4.75 0.28 -9.48
CA PHE A 305 -5.52 -0.96 -9.58
C PHE A 305 -6.56 -0.87 -10.67
N THR A 306 -6.70 -1.95 -11.45
CA THR A 306 -7.59 -2.06 -12.61
C THR A 306 -8.65 -3.14 -12.40
N GLY A 307 -9.46 -3.40 -13.43
CA GLY A 307 -10.46 -4.45 -13.40
C GLY A 307 -11.65 -4.17 -12.48
N PRO A 308 -12.52 -5.14 -12.27
CA PRO A 308 -13.70 -5.00 -11.41
C PRO A 308 -13.35 -5.19 -9.93
N ILE A 309 -14.16 -4.61 -9.05
CA ILE A 309 -14.15 -5.02 -7.63
C ILE A 309 -14.58 -6.50 -7.59
N PRO A 310 -13.81 -7.39 -6.93
CA PRO A 310 -14.10 -8.81 -6.92
C PRO A 310 -15.39 -9.11 -6.16
N LYS A 311 -16.20 -10.03 -6.70
CA LYS A 311 -17.44 -10.47 -6.04
C LYS A 311 -17.21 -11.22 -4.74
N SER A 312 -16.00 -11.77 -4.57
CA SER A 312 -15.55 -12.41 -3.35
C SER A 312 -15.54 -11.49 -2.12
N ILE A 313 -15.74 -10.18 -2.31
CA ILE A 313 -15.91 -9.23 -1.19
C ILE A 313 -17.03 -9.67 -0.22
N PHE A 314 -18.03 -10.40 -0.68
CA PHE A 314 -19.05 -10.97 0.19
C PHE A 314 -18.47 -11.93 1.25
N ASN A 315 -17.40 -12.64 0.95
CA ASN A 315 -16.82 -13.64 1.87
C ASN A 315 -16.17 -13.01 3.11
N VAL A 316 -15.91 -11.70 3.10
CA VAL A 316 -15.34 -10.95 4.25
C VAL A 316 -16.43 -10.30 5.12
N SER A 317 -17.69 -10.68 4.90
CA SER A 317 -18.82 -10.23 5.73
C SER A 317 -18.60 -10.54 7.20
N GLY A 318 -18.82 -9.55 8.06
CA GLY A 318 -18.62 -9.65 9.50
C GLY A 318 -17.18 -9.44 9.99
N THR A 319 -16.21 -9.31 9.10
CA THR A 319 -14.82 -8.96 9.45
C THR A 319 -14.42 -7.59 8.95
N LEU A 320 -14.67 -7.29 7.67
CA LEU A 320 -14.30 -6.03 7.04
C LEU A 320 -15.18 -4.89 7.54
N SER A 321 -14.59 -3.92 8.22
CA SER A 321 -15.24 -2.69 8.69
C SER A 321 -15.06 -1.54 7.72
N GLU A 322 -13.88 -1.39 7.16
CA GLU A 322 -13.57 -0.28 6.27
C GLU A 322 -12.77 -0.77 5.05
N VAL A 323 -13.20 -0.34 3.87
CA VAL A 323 -12.46 -0.58 2.63
C VAL A 323 -12.42 0.68 1.78
N LEU A 324 -11.19 1.09 1.40
CA LEU A 324 -10.94 2.27 0.59
C LEU A 324 -10.24 1.90 -0.72
N PHE A 325 -10.98 1.98 -1.82
CA PHE A 325 -10.52 1.83 -3.20
C PHE A 325 -10.34 3.17 -3.92
N LEU A 326 -10.49 4.29 -3.21
CA LEU A 326 -10.46 5.65 -3.74
C LEU A 326 -9.28 5.90 -4.70
N ASN A 327 -9.54 6.65 -5.79
CA ASN A 327 -8.51 7.08 -6.74
C ASN A 327 -7.66 5.91 -7.28
N ASN A 328 -8.31 5.03 -8.04
CA ASN A 328 -7.71 3.95 -8.79
C ASN A 328 -8.27 3.93 -10.24
N ASP A 329 -7.94 2.92 -11.01
CA ASP A 329 -8.45 2.69 -12.36
C ASP A 329 -9.49 1.55 -12.41
N LEU A 330 -10.14 1.26 -11.27
CA LEU A 330 -11.14 0.20 -11.17
C LEU A 330 -12.30 0.44 -12.13
N SER A 331 -12.80 -0.61 -12.71
CA SER A 331 -13.80 -0.56 -13.79
C SER A 331 -14.86 -1.66 -13.63
N GLY A 332 -15.64 -1.89 -14.64
CA GLY A 332 -16.73 -2.89 -14.56
C GLY A 332 -17.97 -2.35 -13.87
N CYS A 333 -18.89 -3.25 -13.57
CA CYS A 333 -20.15 -2.94 -12.89
C CYS A 333 -19.97 -3.00 -11.39
N LEU A 334 -20.66 -2.13 -10.66
CA LEU A 334 -20.67 -2.13 -9.20
C LEU A 334 -21.28 -3.47 -8.72
N PRO A 335 -20.52 -4.29 -7.95
CA PRO A 335 -20.99 -5.59 -7.53
C PRO A 335 -22.19 -5.52 -6.57
N TYR A 336 -23.20 -6.35 -6.82
CA TYR A 336 -24.35 -6.55 -5.93
C TYR A 336 -23.90 -7.05 -4.53
N GLU A 337 -22.84 -7.82 -4.52
CA GLU A 337 -22.28 -8.52 -3.36
C GLU A 337 -21.77 -7.57 -2.28
N ILE A 338 -21.44 -6.32 -2.61
CA ILE A 338 -21.02 -5.30 -1.63
C ILE A 338 -22.13 -5.07 -0.59
N GLY A 339 -23.37 -4.98 -1.04
CA GLY A 339 -24.52 -4.75 -0.14
C GLY A 339 -24.82 -5.89 0.83
N LEU A 340 -24.10 -7.01 0.72
CA LEU A 340 -24.22 -8.18 1.61
C LEU A 340 -23.12 -8.24 2.68
N VAL A 341 -22.22 -7.27 2.69
CA VAL A 341 -21.12 -7.22 3.68
C VAL A 341 -21.62 -6.61 4.97
N GLU A 342 -21.90 -7.47 5.94
CA GLU A 342 -22.31 -7.07 7.30
C GLU A 342 -21.15 -6.38 8.03
N GLY A 343 -21.46 -5.38 8.85
CA GLY A 343 -20.48 -4.66 9.68
C GLY A 343 -19.65 -3.62 8.92
N LEU A 344 -19.89 -3.44 7.62
CA LEU A 344 -19.18 -2.43 6.83
C LEU A 344 -19.63 -1.03 7.24
N THR A 345 -18.68 -0.22 7.74
CA THR A 345 -18.92 1.16 8.20
C THR A 345 -18.49 2.19 7.17
N VAL A 346 -17.38 1.93 6.46
CA VAL A 346 -16.87 2.83 5.41
C VAL A 346 -16.62 2.06 4.12
N PHE A 347 -17.25 2.52 3.06
CA PHE A 347 -16.98 2.07 1.69
C PHE A 347 -16.65 3.27 0.81
N ASP A 348 -15.42 3.35 0.32
CA ASP A 348 -14.99 4.42 -0.57
C ASP A 348 -14.41 3.84 -1.87
N ALA A 349 -15.12 4.03 -2.96
CA ALA A 349 -14.67 3.71 -4.32
C ALA A 349 -14.73 4.93 -5.25
N GLY A 350 -14.64 6.13 -4.68
CA GLY A 350 -14.60 7.39 -5.42
C GLY A 350 -13.39 7.48 -6.35
N GLY A 351 -13.47 8.32 -7.39
CA GLY A 351 -12.34 8.54 -8.30
C GLY A 351 -11.90 7.29 -9.08
N ASN A 352 -12.86 6.53 -9.63
CA ASN A 352 -12.61 5.32 -10.39
C ASN A 352 -13.33 5.35 -11.77
N ARG A 353 -13.39 4.23 -12.47
CA ARG A 353 -14.11 4.06 -13.75
C ARG A 353 -15.26 3.07 -13.63
N ILE A 354 -15.80 2.87 -12.43
CA ILE A 354 -16.89 1.95 -12.13
C ILE A 354 -18.16 2.46 -12.77
N ARG A 355 -18.98 1.56 -13.30
CA ARG A 355 -20.22 1.88 -14.03
C ARG A 355 -21.41 1.08 -13.52
N GLY A 356 -22.57 1.43 -14.02
CA GLY A 356 -23.81 0.72 -13.70
C GLY A 356 -24.70 1.47 -12.71
N PRO A 357 -25.90 0.95 -12.47
CA PRO A 357 -26.77 1.43 -11.41
C PRO A 357 -26.24 1.00 -10.03
N ILE A 358 -26.60 1.73 -8.98
CA ILE A 358 -26.38 1.28 -7.61
C ILE A 358 -27.30 0.07 -7.36
N PRO A 359 -26.75 -1.10 -6.96
CA PRO A 359 -27.56 -2.27 -6.63
C PRO A 359 -28.48 -2.01 -5.44
N LEU A 360 -29.69 -2.57 -5.47
CA LEU A 360 -30.65 -2.41 -4.35
C LEU A 360 -30.16 -3.04 -3.06
N SER A 361 -29.25 -4.01 -3.12
CA SER A 361 -28.58 -4.62 -1.98
C SER A 361 -27.84 -3.61 -1.07
N PHE A 362 -27.41 -2.47 -1.62
CA PHE A 362 -26.76 -1.42 -0.83
C PHE A 362 -27.67 -0.86 0.29
N GLY A 363 -29.01 -1.01 0.16
CA GLY A 363 -29.93 -0.72 1.24
C GLY A 363 -29.78 -1.63 2.48
N CYS A 364 -29.03 -2.72 2.37
CA CYS A 364 -28.78 -3.67 3.47
C CYS A 364 -27.49 -3.36 4.27
N LEU A 365 -26.72 -2.34 3.89
CA LEU A 365 -25.53 -1.88 4.62
C LEU A 365 -25.93 -1.15 5.91
N ALA A 366 -26.46 -1.90 6.90
CA ALA A 366 -27.07 -1.33 8.09
C ALA A 366 -26.13 -0.55 9.00
N ASP A 367 -24.82 -0.80 8.89
CA ASP A 367 -23.79 -0.19 9.74
C ASP A 367 -23.03 0.93 9.05
N VAL A 368 -23.30 1.19 7.76
CA VAL A 368 -22.53 2.16 6.97
C VAL A 368 -22.73 3.59 7.48
N ASP A 369 -21.62 4.26 7.76
CA ASP A 369 -21.53 5.67 8.13
C ASP A 369 -21.15 6.55 6.93
N ALA A 370 -20.18 6.10 6.14
CA ALA A 370 -19.71 6.80 4.96
C ALA A 370 -19.70 5.91 3.71
N LEU A 371 -20.38 6.40 2.67
CA LEU A 371 -20.41 5.76 1.35
C LEU A 371 -20.01 6.76 0.28
N ASN A 372 -18.82 6.58 -0.31
CA ASN A 372 -18.32 7.41 -1.38
C ASN A 372 -18.23 6.63 -2.69
N LEU A 373 -19.01 7.06 -3.68
CA LEU A 373 -19.02 6.57 -5.06
C LEU A 373 -18.83 7.70 -6.08
N ALA A 374 -18.39 8.88 -5.61
CA ALA A 374 -18.20 10.06 -6.45
C ALA A 374 -17.17 9.83 -7.56
N SER A 375 -17.23 10.64 -8.61
CA SER A 375 -16.26 10.63 -9.72
C SER A 375 -16.07 9.24 -10.34
N ASN A 376 -17.20 8.67 -10.81
CA ASN A 376 -17.29 7.38 -11.47
C ASN A 376 -18.14 7.48 -12.76
N LYS A 377 -18.58 6.35 -13.29
CA LYS A 377 -19.50 6.25 -14.44
C LYS A 377 -20.84 5.61 -14.05
N LEU A 378 -21.26 5.82 -12.81
CA LEU A 378 -22.52 5.30 -12.32
C LEU A 378 -23.70 6.06 -12.92
N TYR A 379 -24.84 5.39 -13.07
CA TYR A 379 -26.00 5.98 -13.74
C TYR A 379 -27.31 5.41 -13.18
N GLY A 380 -28.42 5.85 -13.78
CA GLY A 380 -29.75 5.38 -13.42
C GLY A 380 -30.40 6.25 -12.35
N HIS A 381 -31.23 5.62 -11.55
CA HIS A 381 -31.94 6.21 -10.43
C HIS A 381 -31.17 5.98 -9.11
N VAL A 382 -30.99 7.00 -8.29
CA VAL A 382 -30.48 6.80 -6.92
C VAL A 382 -31.59 6.20 -6.07
N PRO A 383 -31.43 4.94 -5.61
CA PRO A 383 -32.53 4.21 -5.01
C PRO A 383 -32.88 4.70 -3.61
N ASP A 384 -34.18 4.82 -3.31
CA ASP A 384 -34.68 5.24 -2.00
C ASP A 384 -34.20 4.35 -0.85
N VAL A 385 -34.00 3.05 -1.10
CA VAL A 385 -33.51 2.10 -0.09
C VAL A 385 -32.16 2.49 0.47
N LEU A 386 -31.28 3.07 -0.36
CA LEU A 386 -29.99 3.59 0.08
C LEU A 386 -30.16 4.80 1.00
N CYS A 387 -31.08 5.69 0.66
CA CYS A 387 -31.31 6.91 1.45
C CYS A 387 -32.07 6.64 2.76
N LEU A 388 -32.77 5.51 2.84
CA LEU A 388 -33.39 5.06 4.11
C LEU A 388 -32.38 4.70 5.19
N LEU A 389 -31.14 4.34 4.82
CA LEU A 389 -30.05 4.08 5.78
C LEU A 389 -29.76 5.28 6.68
N ALA A 390 -29.90 6.51 6.19
CA ALA A 390 -29.72 7.72 7.00
C ALA A 390 -30.81 7.85 8.09
N LYS A 391 -31.98 7.23 7.93
CA LYS A 391 -33.03 7.23 8.96
C LYS A 391 -32.67 6.38 10.17
N THR A 392 -31.75 5.44 10.04
CA THR A 392 -31.18 4.69 11.18
C THR A 392 -30.23 5.54 12.00
N GLY A 393 -29.85 6.72 11.48
CA GLY A 393 -28.92 7.66 12.10
C GLY A 393 -27.45 7.29 11.94
N LYS A 394 -27.12 6.26 11.17
CA LYS A 394 -25.72 5.83 10.95
C LYS A 394 -25.12 6.50 9.72
N LEU A 395 -25.78 6.50 8.57
CA LEU A 395 -25.25 7.08 7.34
C LEU A 395 -25.19 8.62 7.45
N THR A 396 -23.99 9.16 7.60
CA THR A 396 -23.72 10.60 7.75
C THR A 396 -23.15 11.23 6.49
N ASN A 397 -22.53 10.42 5.61
CA ASN A 397 -21.93 10.90 4.37
C ASN A 397 -22.23 9.96 3.19
N LEU A 398 -22.94 10.50 2.18
CA LEU A 398 -23.24 9.81 0.92
C LEU A 398 -22.79 10.68 -0.25
N SER A 399 -21.67 10.35 -0.86
CA SER A 399 -21.12 11.10 -2.00
C SER A 399 -21.36 10.34 -3.31
N LEU A 400 -22.18 10.92 -4.18
CA LEU A 400 -22.54 10.42 -5.51
C LEU A 400 -22.24 11.46 -6.62
N SER A 401 -21.52 12.52 -6.27
CA SER A 401 -21.18 13.59 -7.22
C SER A 401 -20.32 13.08 -8.38
N ASP A 402 -20.33 13.82 -9.47
CA ASP A 402 -19.54 13.56 -10.67
C ASP A 402 -19.75 12.15 -11.28
N ASN A 403 -21.03 11.79 -11.45
CA ASN A 403 -21.52 10.58 -12.08
C ASN A 403 -22.53 10.90 -13.18
N TYR A 404 -23.45 10.01 -13.52
CA TYR A 404 -24.46 10.16 -14.57
C TYR A 404 -25.87 9.76 -14.10
N PHE A 405 -26.19 9.90 -12.81
CA PHE A 405 -27.54 9.65 -12.31
C PHE A 405 -28.53 10.64 -12.94
N HIS A 406 -29.72 10.14 -13.33
CA HIS A 406 -30.76 10.97 -13.96
C HIS A 406 -31.91 11.32 -13.04
N SER A 407 -32.00 10.69 -11.87
CA SER A 407 -33.05 10.95 -10.89
C SER A 407 -32.65 10.45 -9.51
N VAL A 408 -33.32 10.97 -8.48
CA VAL A 408 -33.16 10.55 -7.07
C VAL A 408 -34.51 10.13 -6.51
N GLY A 409 -34.50 9.23 -5.57
CA GLY A 409 -35.68 8.80 -4.84
C GLY A 409 -36.25 9.88 -3.92
N TYR A 410 -37.48 9.71 -3.48
CA TYR A 410 -38.19 10.66 -2.62
C TYR A 410 -37.44 10.89 -1.28
N HIS A 411 -36.98 9.83 -0.65
CA HIS A 411 -36.23 9.92 0.62
C HIS A 411 -34.85 10.54 0.43
N CYS A 412 -34.26 10.43 -0.75
CA CYS A 412 -32.99 11.03 -1.08
C CYS A 412 -33.04 12.57 -1.16
N LEU A 413 -34.22 13.15 -1.47
CA LEU A 413 -34.39 14.60 -1.53
C LEU A 413 -34.11 15.30 -0.19
N GLU A 414 -34.46 14.67 0.92
CA GLU A 414 -34.19 15.18 2.25
C GLU A 414 -32.67 15.19 2.54
N LEU A 415 -31.98 14.15 2.13
CA LEU A 415 -30.52 14.04 2.32
C LEU A 415 -29.75 15.05 1.48
N VAL A 416 -30.24 15.39 0.29
CA VAL A 416 -29.65 16.46 -0.52
C VAL A 416 -29.81 17.83 0.20
N ARG A 417 -31.00 18.08 0.79
CA ARG A 417 -31.26 19.34 1.52
C ARG A 417 -30.44 19.47 2.79
N SER A 418 -30.24 18.37 3.53
CA SER A 418 -29.40 18.31 4.72
C SER A 418 -27.90 18.21 4.43
N ARG A 419 -27.50 18.11 3.15
CA ARG A 419 -26.11 17.94 2.69
C ARG A 419 -25.45 16.63 3.11
N VAL A 420 -26.20 15.64 3.49
CA VAL A 420 -25.71 14.27 3.70
C VAL A 420 -25.46 13.61 2.35
N LEU A 421 -26.28 13.89 1.33
CA LEU A 421 -26.12 13.38 -0.02
C LEU A 421 -25.64 14.48 -0.99
N ASP A 422 -24.48 14.24 -1.61
CA ASP A 422 -23.98 15.05 -2.73
C ASP A 422 -24.28 14.39 -4.08
N VAL A 423 -25.07 15.08 -4.92
CA VAL A 423 -25.43 14.66 -6.27
C VAL A 423 -25.05 15.68 -7.35
N ARG A 424 -24.12 16.59 -7.07
CA ARG A 424 -23.63 17.56 -8.06
C ARG A 424 -22.97 16.83 -9.25
N ARG A 425 -22.91 17.50 -10.39
CA ARG A 425 -22.27 16.98 -11.62
C ARG A 425 -22.80 15.61 -12.04
N ASN A 426 -24.13 15.44 -11.98
CA ASN A 426 -24.88 14.30 -12.50
C ASN A 426 -25.78 14.77 -13.68
N CYS A 427 -26.78 14.00 -14.04
CA CYS A 427 -27.72 14.28 -15.11
C CYS A 427 -29.17 14.48 -14.60
N ILE A 428 -29.35 15.00 -13.38
CA ILE A 428 -30.64 15.10 -12.70
C ILE A 428 -31.34 16.42 -13.07
N PRO A 429 -32.46 16.40 -13.81
CA PRO A 429 -33.14 17.61 -14.21
C PRO A 429 -33.64 18.44 -13.04
N GLY A 430 -33.45 19.76 -13.07
CA GLY A 430 -33.93 20.69 -12.05
C GLY A 430 -33.00 20.85 -10.84
N PHE A 431 -31.91 20.07 -10.75
CA PHE A 431 -30.90 20.26 -9.69
C PHE A 431 -29.80 21.22 -10.16
N PRO A 432 -29.23 22.03 -9.25
CA PRO A 432 -28.13 22.92 -9.61
C PRO A 432 -26.83 22.14 -9.84
N GLY A 433 -25.93 22.71 -10.68
CA GLY A 433 -24.59 22.19 -10.88
C GLY A 433 -24.53 20.82 -11.55
N GLN A 434 -25.51 20.50 -12.39
CA GLN A 434 -25.52 19.23 -13.15
C GLN A 434 -24.69 19.31 -14.42
N ARG A 435 -24.37 18.15 -15.02
CA ARG A 435 -23.76 18.03 -16.36
C ARG A 435 -24.65 18.64 -17.43
N SER A 436 -24.06 19.00 -18.53
CA SER A 436 -24.85 19.46 -19.69
C SER A 436 -25.70 18.31 -20.27
N PRO A 437 -26.87 18.61 -20.85
CA PRO A 437 -27.69 17.60 -21.53
C PRO A 437 -26.93 16.84 -22.61
N ILE A 438 -25.97 17.48 -23.27
CA ILE A 438 -25.17 16.87 -24.35
C ILE A 438 -24.21 15.83 -23.75
N GLU A 439 -23.49 16.14 -22.65
CA GLU A 439 -22.64 15.18 -21.98
C GLU A 439 -23.43 13.96 -21.53
N CYS A 440 -24.60 14.17 -20.93
CA CYS A 440 -25.51 13.09 -20.53
C CYS A 440 -25.94 12.22 -21.69
N ALA A 441 -26.37 12.84 -22.80
CA ALA A 441 -26.81 12.13 -23.99
C ALA A 441 -25.69 11.27 -24.60
N ILE A 442 -24.47 11.81 -24.69
CA ILE A 442 -23.30 11.08 -25.19
C ILE A 442 -23.02 9.85 -24.28
N PHE A 443 -23.06 10.02 -22.98
CA PHE A 443 -22.83 8.92 -22.03
C PHE A 443 -23.84 7.78 -22.19
N TYR A 444 -25.13 8.12 -22.26
CA TYR A 444 -26.23 7.14 -22.40
C TYR A 444 -26.29 6.48 -23.77
N ALA A 445 -25.75 7.11 -24.81
CA ALA A 445 -25.68 6.53 -26.15
C ALA A 445 -24.60 5.43 -26.27
N ASP A 446 -23.63 5.35 -25.35
CA ASP A 446 -22.56 4.36 -25.40
C ASP A 446 -22.99 3.03 -24.76
N PRO A 447 -23.19 1.94 -25.54
CA PRO A 447 -23.62 0.66 -25.01
C PRO A 447 -22.61 0.03 -24.03
N ARG A 448 -21.36 0.45 -24.07
CA ARG A 448 -20.31 -0.06 -23.15
C ARG A 448 -20.55 0.37 -21.70
N ASN A 449 -21.36 1.38 -21.46
CA ASN A 449 -21.68 1.85 -20.12
C ASN A 449 -22.76 1.01 -19.43
N HIS A 450 -23.47 0.14 -20.14
CA HIS A 450 -24.59 -0.62 -19.61
C HIS A 450 -24.13 -1.79 -18.73
N CYS A 451 -24.81 -1.95 -17.60
CA CYS A 451 -24.64 -3.06 -16.65
C CYS A 451 -25.99 -3.72 -16.34
N PRO A 452 -26.02 -5.00 -16.01
CA PRO A 452 -27.25 -5.67 -15.59
C PRO A 452 -27.75 -5.06 -14.28
N PHE A 453 -29.07 -4.89 -14.17
CA PHE A 453 -29.73 -4.45 -12.95
C PHE A 453 -30.40 -5.64 -12.26
N ILE A 454 -30.11 -5.84 -10.97
CA ILE A 454 -30.69 -6.90 -10.14
C ILE A 454 -31.72 -6.26 -9.20
N PRO A 455 -33.04 -6.43 -9.47
CA PRO A 455 -34.11 -5.80 -8.70
C PRO A 455 -34.45 -6.54 -7.39
N HIS A 456 -33.46 -7.10 -6.72
CA HIS A 456 -33.64 -7.87 -5.49
C HIS A 456 -32.99 -7.15 -4.30
N ILE A 457 -33.66 -7.18 -3.14
CA ILE A 457 -33.16 -6.70 -1.86
C ILE A 457 -33.05 -7.92 -0.97
N PRO A 458 -31.83 -8.27 -0.50
CA PRO A 458 -31.60 -9.52 0.22
C PRO A 458 -31.90 -9.43 1.73
N CYS A 459 -32.31 -8.28 2.23
CA CYS A 459 -32.58 -8.04 3.65
C CYS A 459 -33.97 -7.43 3.88
N ASP A 460 -34.46 -7.54 5.11
CA ASP A 460 -35.69 -6.90 5.56
C ASP A 460 -35.42 -5.41 5.86
N LEU A 461 -36.04 -4.52 5.09
CA LEU A 461 -35.91 -3.07 5.29
C LEU A 461 -37.19 -2.53 5.97
N PRO A 462 -37.11 -2.03 7.21
CA PRO A 462 -38.24 -1.41 7.88
C PRO A 462 -38.80 -0.23 7.05
N GLY A 463 -40.08 -0.32 6.71
CA GLY A 463 -40.78 0.74 5.98
C GLY A 463 -40.64 0.72 4.45
N PHE A 464 -39.89 -0.21 3.89
CA PHE A 464 -39.82 -0.42 2.44
C PHE A 464 -40.70 -1.62 2.05
N ARG A 465 -41.73 -1.35 1.22
CA ARG A 465 -42.42 -2.41 0.48
C ARG A 465 -41.88 -2.38 -0.94
N PRO A 466 -41.21 -3.45 -1.40
CA PRO A 466 -40.80 -3.53 -2.80
C PRO A 466 -42.08 -3.36 -3.66
N PRO A 467 -42.00 -2.63 -4.81
CA PRO A 467 -43.09 -2.58 -5.74
C PRO A 467 -43.44 -4.04 -6.10
N ALA A 468 -44.74 -4.37 -6.08
CA ALA A 468 -45.19 -5.71 -6.43
C ALA A 468 -44.60 -6.05 -7.81
N VAL A 469 -43.63 -6.94 -7.85
CA VAL A 469 -43.11 -7.49 -9.09
C VAL A 469 -44.30 -8.21 -9.70
N ALA A 470 -44.87 -7.67 -10.76
CA ALA A 470 -45.90 -8.38 -11.52
C ALA A 470 -45.30 -9.74 -11.86
N ALA A 471 -45.90 -10.79 -11.30
CA ALA A 471 -45.43 -12.14 -11.54
C ALA A 471 -45.41 -12.35 -13.06
N LEU A 472 -44.22 -12.51 -13.61
CA LEU A 472 -44.10 -12.95 -15.00
C LEU A 472 -44.87 -14.24 -15.10
N PRO A 473 -45.80 -14.38 -16.06
CA PRO A 473 -46.56 -15.60 -16.23
C PRO A 473 -45.56 -16.74 -16.38
N ALA A 474 -45.75 -17.79 -15.58
CA ALA A 474 -44.91 -18.98 -15.58
C ALA A 474 -44.88 -19.54 -17.01
N GLY A 475 -43.85 -19.19 -17.76
CA GLY A 475 -43.58 -19.77 -19.06
C GLY A 475 -43.38 -21.25 -18.88
N LYS A 476 -44.21 -22.04 -19.57
CA LYS A 476 -44.12 -23.48 -19.62
C LYS A 476 -42.67 -23.86 -19.95
N GLY A 477 -41.98 -24.49 -19.00
CA GLY A 477 -40.62 -24.96 -19.14
C GLY A 477 -40.54 -25.94 -20.32
N VAL A 478 -39.73 -25.59 -21.31
CA VAL A 478 -39.14 -26.55 -22.23
C VAL A 478 -37.87 -27.05 -21.53
N VAL A 479 -38.01 -28.20 -20.91
CA VAL A 479 -36.85 -28.94 -20.36
C VAL A 479 -36.09 -29.53 -21.56
N HIS A 480 -35.03 -28.91 -22.00
CA HIS A 480 -34.02 -29.60 -22.80
C HIS A 480 -33.12 -30.36 -21.83
N GLY A 481 -33.43 -31.67 -21.72
CA GLY A 481 -32.55 -32.63 -21.08
C GLY A 481 -31.25 -32.76 -21.88
N TYR A 482 -30.15 -32.38 -21.28
CA TYR A 482 -28.84 -32.85 -21.69
C TYR A 482 -28.64 -34.26 -21.11
N GLY A 483 -28.74 -35.27 -22.02
CA GLY A 483 -28.41 -36.65 -21.68
C GLY A 483 -26.90 -36.77 -21.44
N GLU A 484 -26.56 -37.24 -20.27
CA GLU A 484 -25.22 -37.79 -20.00
C GLU A 484 -25.02 -39.08 -20.82
N GLY A 485 -24.20 -39.01 -21.84
CA GLY A 485 -23.68 -40.18 -22.55
C GLY A 485 -22.55 -40.79 -21.76
N THR A 486 -22.81 -41.92 -21.10
CA THR A 486 -21.78 -42.84 -20.58
C THR A 486 -21.37 -43.77 -21.70
N ASP A 487 -20.19 -43.54 -22.29
CA ASP A 487 -19.54 -44.49 -23.15
C ASP A 487 -18.87 -45.58 -22.28
N ASP A 488 -19.41 -46.80 -22.32
CA ASP A 488 -18.77 -48.04 -21.86
C ASP A 488 -18.12 -48.75 -23.06
N PRO A 489 -16.80 -48.95 -23.14
CA PRO A 489 -16.17 -49.69 -24.19
C PRO A 489 -15.91 -51.17 -23.80
N ARG A 490 -16.92 -52.02 -23.80
CA ARG A 490 -16.69 -53.48 -23.80
C ARG A 490 -17.81 -54.23 -24.50
N GLY A 491 -17.49 -54.91 -25.60
CA GLY A 491 -18.38 -55.91 -26.19
C GLY A 491 -18.12 -56.19 -27.65
N MET A 492 -16.94 -56.72 -28.00
CA MET A 492 -16.78 -57.58 -29.19
C MET A 492 -17.17 -59.02 -28.81
N HIS A 493 -18.06 -59.62 -29.54
CA HIS A 493 -18.10 -60.99 -30.09
C HIS A 493 -19.54 -61.43 -30.37
N GLY A 494 -19.77 -61.78 -31.62
CA GLY A 494 -20.97 -62.41 -32.14
C GLY A 494 -21.28 -62.01 -33.56
#